data_5ef97fc738f0eff27d951a81aca9fba0
#
_entry.id   5ef97fc738f0eff27d951a81aca9fba0
#
_cell.length_a   1.000
_cell.length_b   1.000
_cell.length_c   1.000
_cell.angle_alpha   90.00
_cell.angle_beta   90.00
_cell.angle_gamma   90.00
#
_symmetry.space_group_name_H-M   'P 1'
#
loop_
_entity.id
_entity.type
_entity.pdbx_description
1 polymer ?
#
loop_
_entity_poly.entity_id
_entity_poly.type
_entity_poly.pdbx_seq_one_letter_code
_entity_poly.pdbx_strand_id
1 'polypeptide(L)'
;QNPNYSNIFAAGIAFAPPGPISRPFLNPNGVPMSPAPPRTGMVSGIIGRVVALNIIDLVQKGRMTHSERMTEMAAACIASMGDSLWDGSAAVIMIYPVVPDTRKYPNEQGRDQFVTHMEMGLAGAWMKRMIHVTFMHKLQGRVGWKIIPE
;
A
#
# COMPACT_ATOMS: atom_id res chain seq x y z
N GLN A 1 -8.15 13.94 6.33
CA GLN A 1 -9.22 14.88 6.67
C GLN A 1 -9.28 16.00 5.63
N ASN A 2 -10.47 16.46 5.29
CA ASN A 2 -10.66 17.58 4.38
C ASN A 2 -10.24 18.89 5.08
N PRO A 3 -9.47 19.78 4.43
CA PRO A 3 -9.02 21.01 5.07
C PRO A 3 -10.16 22.00 5.41
N ASN A 4 -11.25 21.97 4.64
CA ASN A 4 -12.39 22.86 4.83
C ASN A 4 -13.52 22.26 5.69
N TYR A 5 -13.55 20.94 5.82
CA TYR A 5 -14.60 20.21 6.53
C TYR A 5 -13.99 19.16 7.44
N SER A 6 -13.96 19.43 8.73
CA SER A 6 -13.29 18.59 9.73
C SER A 6 -13.94 17.21 9.94
N ASN A 7 -15.16 17.01 9.45
CA ASN A 7 -15.91 15.75 9.54
C ASN A 7 -15.85 14.91 8.25
N ILE A 8 -15.10 15.36 7.22
CA ILE A 8 -14.94 14.64 5.96
C ILE A 8 -13.53 14.06 5.88
N PHE A 9 -13.46 12.76 5.63
CA PHE A 9 -12.23 12.01 5.48
C PHE A 9 -12.15 11.36 4.10
N ALA A 10 -10.95 11.22 3.57
CA ALA A 10 -10.67 10.46 2.36
C ALA A 10 -9.69 9.32 2.68
N ALA A 11 -9.93 8.15 2.13
CA ALA A 11 -9.10 6.97 2.31
C ALA A 11 -8.87 6.24 0.98
N GLY A 12 -7.86 5.38 0.95
CA GLY A 12 -7.52 4.60 -0.22
C GLY A 12 -7.15 5.45 -1.42
N ILE A 13 -7.65 5.11 -2.59
CA ILE A 13 -7.37 5.81 -3.84
C ILE A 13 -7.97 7.23 -3.91
N ALA A 14 -8.91 7.54 -3.02
CA ALA A 14 -9.48 8.88 -2.89
C ALA A 14 -8.57 9.82 -2.08
N PHE A 15 -7.53 9.30 -1.45
CA PHE A 15 -6.54 10.11 -0.75
C PHE A 15 -5.65 10.87 -1.75
N ALA A 16 -5.61 12.19 -1.62
CA ALA A 16 -4.67 13.04 -2.33
C ALA A 16 -3.69 13.65 -1.32
N PRO A 17 -2.37 13.38 -1.42
CA PRO A 17 -1.39 14.02 -0.57
C PRO A 17 -1.36 15.55 -0.85
N PRO A 18 -1.08 16.37 0.18
CA PRO A 18 -1.08 17.83 0.04
C PRO A 18 0.08 18.38 -0.81
N GLY A 19 0.99 17.53 -1.23
CA GLY A 19 2.16 17.89 -2.04
C GLY A 19 2.78 16.67 -2.72
N PRO A 20 3.86 16.85 -3.49
CA PRO A 20 4.56 15.77 -4.14
C PRO A 20 5.15 14.81 -3.09
N ILE A 21 4.94 13.52 -3.29
CA ILE A 21 5.40 12.46 -2.37
C ILE A 21 6.87 12.08 -2.60
N SER A 22 7.46 12.49 -3.73
CA SER A 22 8.86 12.25 -4.07
C SER A 22 9.31 13.23 -5.14
N ARG A 23 10.62 13.23 -5.44
CA ARG A 23 11.19 14.04 -6.51
C ARG A 23 10.67 13.57 -7.87
N PRO A 24 10.33 14.48 -8.80
CA PRO A 24 10.02 14.12 -10.16
C PRO A 24 11.21 13.43 -10.82
N PHE A 25 10.95 12.49 -11.71
CA PHE A 25 11.95 11.88 -12.58
C PHE A 25 11.58 12.16 -14.04
N LEU A 26 12.59 12.15 -14.91
CA LEU A 26 12.37 12.29 -16.34
C LEU A 26 12.09 10.92 -16.95
N ASN A 27 11.02 10.82 -17.74
CA ASN A 27 10.80 9.63 -18.56
C ASN A 27 11.79 9.59 -19.73
N PRO A 28 11.89 8.50 -20.51
CA PRO A 28 12.79 8.41 -21.68
C PRO A 28 12.60 9.51 -22.72
N ASN A 29 11.43 10.15 -22.76
CA ASN A 29 11.12 11.25 -23.67
C ASN A 29 11.41 12.64 -23.06
N GLY A 30 12.05 12.72 -21.89
CA GLY A 30 12.40 13.97 -21.22
C GLY A 30 11.22 14.66 -20.50
N VAL A 31 10.05 14.00 -20.39
CA VAL A 31 8.89 14.58 -19.70
C VAL A 31 9.00 14.35 -18.21
N PRO A 32 8.88 15.39 -17.36
CA PRO A 32 8.91 15.22 -15.91
C PRO A 32 7.66 14.49 -15.42
N MET A 33 7.88 13.38 -14.71
CA MET A 33 6.85 12.55 -14.08
C MET A 33 6.91 12.72 -12.57
N SER A 34 5.83 13.19 -11.98
CA SER A 34 5.72 13.26 -10.52
C SER A 34 5.22 11.93 -9.97
N PRO A 35 5.94 11.29 -9.03
CA PRO A 35 5.47 10.09 -8.38
C PRO A 35 4.14 10.32 -7.66
N ALA A 36 3.21 9.39 -7.82
CA ALA A 36 1.94 9.37 -7.13
C ALA A 36 1.90 8.16 -6.16
N PRO A 37 1.09 8.22 -5.09
CA PRO A 37 0.91 7.06 -4.22
C PRO A 37 0.41 5.86 -5.02
N PRO A 38 0.98 4.67 -4.83
CA PRO A 38 0.52 3.49 -5.53
C PRO A 38 -0.93 3.18 -5.12
N ARG A 39 -1.78 2.97 -6.11
CA ARG A 39 -3.20 2.65 -5.94
C ARG A 39 -3.37 1.15 -5.72
N THR A 40 -2.77 0.63 -4.65
CA THR A 40 -2.80 -0.80 -4.29
C THR A 40 -3.71 -1.06 -3.09
N GLY A 41 -4.21 -2.28 -2.98
CA GLY A 41 -5.05 -2.69 -1.87
C GLY A 41 -4.38 -2.55 -0.51
N MET A 42 -3.09 -2.90 -0.40
CA MET A 42 -2.34 -2.79 0.85
C MET A 42 -2.26 -1.36 1.37
N VAL A 43 -1.80 -0.43 0.54
CA VAL A 43 -1.72 1.00 0.92
C VAL A 43 -3.10 1.57 1.24
N SER A 44 -4.12 1.19 0.45
CA SER A 44 -5.50 1.60 0.68
C SER A 44 -6.05 1.08 2.01
N GLY A 45 -5.72 -0.16 2.38
CA GLY A 45 -6.10 -0.78 3.65
C GLY A 45 -5.49 -0.05 4.85
N ILE A 46 -4.17 0.22 4.79
CA ILE A 46 -3.46 0.95 5.85
C ILE A 46 -4.06 2.36 6.03
N ILE A 47 -4.28 3.10 4.93
CA ILE A 47 -4.91 4.43 5.01
C ILE A 47 -6.32 4.33 5.59
N GLY A 48 -7.11 3.34 5.18
CA GLY A 48 -8.45 3.10 5.70
C GLY A 48 -8.46 2.83 7.19
N ARG A 49 -7.51 2.01 7.68
CA ARG A 49 -7.34 1.73 9.11
C ARG A 49 -7.00 2.99 9.90
N VAL A 50 -6.03 3.78 9.44
CA VAL A 50 -5.65 5.04 10.10
C VAL A 50 -6.84 6.00 10.18
N VAL A 51 -7.61 6.13 9.10
CA VAL A 51 -8.82 6.96 9.09
C VAL A 51 -9.85 6.45 10.09
N ALA A 52 -10.13 5.14 10.11
CA ALA A 52 -11.10 4.56 11.05
C ALA A 52 -10.70 4.77 12.52
N LEU A 53 -9.42 4.52 12.85
CA LEU A 53 -8.90 4.74 14.20
C LEU A 53 -8.97 6.21 14.61
N ASN A 54 -8.66 7.13 13.70
CA ASN A 54 -8.77 8.56 13.96
C ASN A 54 -10.21 9.05 14.14
N ILE A 55 -11.17 8.46 13.43
CA ILE A 55 -12.60 8.76 13.66
C ILE A 55 -13.02 8.29 15.05
N ILE A 56 -12.61 7.09 15.47
CA ILE A 56 -12.87 6.59 16.83
C ILE A 56 -12.25 7.52 17.88
N ASP A 57 -11.00 7.89 17.70
CA ASP A 57 -10.31 8.80 18.62
C ASP A 57 -10.95 10.19 18.67
N LEU A 58 -11.38 10.70 17.52
CA LEU A 58 -12.05 11.99 17.45
C LEU A 58 -13.37 11.99 18.24
N VAL A 59 -14.15 10.90 18.15
CA VAL A 59 -15.39 10.71 18.89
C VAL A 59 -15.14 10.52 20.40
N GLN A 60 -14.11 9.73 20.76
CA GLN A 60 -13.86 9.38 22.16
C GLN A 60 -12.98 10.39 22.89
N LYS A 61 -12.01 11.01 22.21
CA LYS A 61 -10.96 11.83 22.83
C LYS A 61 -10.93 13.27 22.30
N GLY A 62 -11.77 13.62 21.31
CA GLY A 62 -11.79 14.92 20.67
C GLY A 62 -10.56 15.26 19.81
N ARG A 63 -9.67 14.29 19.55
CA ARG A 63 -8.44 14.50 18.76
C ARG A 63 -8.03 13.23 18.01
N MET A 64 -7.36 13.41 16.87
CA MET A 64 -6.75 12.31 16.10
C MET A 64 -5.34 12.01 16.65
N THR A 65 -5.00 10.74 16.82
CA THR A 65 -3.70 10.31 17.38
C THR A 65 -2.96 9.29 16.51
N HIS A 66 -3.57 8.80 15.44
CA HIS A 66 -2.98 7.79 14.56
C HIS A 66 -2.42 8.42 13.30
N SER A 67 -1.20 8.02 12.92
CA SER A 67 -0.56 8.38 11.67
C SER A 67 0.33 7.24 11.19
N GLU A 68 0.48 7.13 9.88
CA GLU A 68 1.42 6.19 9.23
C GLU A 68 2.22 6.93 8.17
N ARG A 69 3.49 6.57 8.03
CA ARG A 69 4.37 7.19 7.06
C ARG A 69 4.47 6.32 5.82
N MET A 70 4.28 6.92 4.65
CA MET A 70 4.45 6.20 3.38
C MET A 70 5.90 5.74 3.13
N THR A 71 6.87 6.31 3.84
CA THR A 71 8.27 5.85 3.88
C THR A 71 8.47 4.59 4.72
N GLU A 72 7.44 4.11 5.39
CA GLU A 72 7.44 2.89 6.21
C GLU A 72 6.43 1.85 5.70
N MET A 73 5.72 2.16 4.61
CA MET A 73 4.74 1.26 3.99
C MET A 73 5.39 0.40 2.90
N ALA A 74 4.98 -0.85 2.82
CA ALA A 74 5.22 -1.72 1.67
C ALA A 74 4.01 -1.76 0.73
N ALA A 75 4.23 -2.06 -0.53
CA ALA A 75 3.19 -2.36 -1.50
C ALA A 75 3.53 -3.62 -2.27
N ALA A 76 2.53 -4.45 -2.52
CA ALA A 76 2.63 -5.60 -3.40
C ALA A 76 1.65 -5.44 -4.56
N CYS A 77 2.14 -5.65 -5.78
CA CYS A 77 1.33 -5.74 -6.99
C CYS A 77 1.46 -7.14 -7.55
N ILE A 78 0.33 -7.81 -7.79
CA ILE A 78 0.32 -9.19 -8.29
C ILE A 78 -0.53 -9.24 -9.54
N ALA A 79 0.11 -9.55 -10.66
CA ALA A 79 -0.53 -9.83 -11.94
C ALA A 79 -0.45 -11.33 -12.21
N SER A 80 -1.61 -12.01 -12.33
CA SER A 80 -1.63 -13.46 -12.53
C SER A 80 -2.18 -13.84 -13.89
N MET A 81 -1.65 -14.95 -14.42
CA MET A 81 -2.18 -15.71 -15.53
C MET A 81 -2.55 -17.10 -15.06
N GLY A 82 -3.78 -17.52 -15.33
CA GLY A 82 -4.31 -18.80 -14.87
C GLY A 82 -4.63 -18.86 -13.38
N ASP A 83 -5.38 -19.84 -12.97
CA ASP A 83 -5.88 -20.08 -11.63
C ASP A 83 -5.59 -21.47 -11.09
N SER A 84 -4.94 -22.31 -11.90
CA SER A 84 -4.54 -23.67 -11.51
C SER A 84 -3.54 -23.63 -10.36
N LEU A 85 -3.66 -24.62 -9.46
CA LEU A 85 -2.71 -24.79 -8.35
C LEU A 85 -1.32 -25.22 -8.82
N TRP A 86 -1.23 -25.85 -10.02
CA TRP A 86 0.00 -26.48 -10.52
C TRP A 86 0.57 -25.75 -11.74
N ASP A 87 -0.29 -25.13 -12.55
CA ASP A 87 0.09 -24.45 -13.79
C ASP A 87 -0.13 -22.94 -13.73
N GLY A 88 -0.52 -22.42 -12.55
CA GLY A 88 -0.71 -20.98 -12.34
C GLY A 88 0.63 -20.24 -12.37
N SER A 89 0.62 -19.04 -12.94
CA SER A 89 1.77 -18.12 -12.90
C SER A 89 1.31 -16.74 -12.48
N ALA A 90 2.16 -16.04 -11.72
CA ALA A 90 1.95 -14.64 -11.40
C ALA A 90 3.27 -13.89 -11.38
N ALA A 91 3.24 -12.63 -11.81
CA ALA A 91 4.29 -11.67 -11.53
C ALA A 91 3.94 -10.95 -10.22
N VAL A 92 4.85 -11.01 -9.25
CA VAL A 92 4.75 -10.32 -7.96
C VAL A 92 5.80 -9.24 -7.93
N ILE A 93 5.38 -7.99 -7.74
CA ILE A 93 6.27 -6.86 -7.56
C ILE A 93 6.10 -6.38 -6.12
N MET A 94 7.17 -6.47 -5.34
CA MET A 94 7.25 -5.90 -3.99
C MET A 94 7.98 -4.57 -4.04
N ILE A 95 7.44 -3.56 -3.39
CA ILE A 95 8.03 -2.21 -3.32
C ILE A 95 8.10 -1.78 -1.86
N TYR A 96 9.30 -1.46 -1.37
CA TYR A 96 9.51 -0.90 -0.04
C TYR A 96 10.69 0.09 -0.03
N PRO A 97 10.54 1.25 0.59
CA PRO A 97 9.26 1.86 0.98
C PRO A 97 8.45 2.34 -0.22
N VAL A 98 7.14 2.51 -0.04
CA VAL A 98 6.22 3.01 -1.08
C VAL A 98 6.65 4.39 -1.59
N VAL A 99 6.96 5.30 -0.67
CA VAL A 99 7.62 6.58 -0.99
C VAL A 99 9.11 6.43 -0.75
N PRO A 100 9.95 6.72 -1.75
CA PRO A 100 11.40 6.60 -1.60
C PRO A 100 11.94 7.39 -0.41
N ASP A 101 12.73 6.75 0.43
CA ASP A 101 13.47 7.37 1.53
C ASP A 101 14.96 7.45 1.17
N THR A 102 15.35 8.52 0.49
CA THR A 102 16.74 8.74 0.06
C THR A 102 17.70 9.04 1.21
N ARG A 103 17.20 9.30 2.42
CA ARG A 103 18.03 9.45 3.60
C ARG A 103 18.45 8.09 4.15
N LYS A 104 17.50 7.15 4.21
CA LYS A 104 17.75 5.79 4.71
C LYS A 104 18.45 4.91 3.67
N TYR A 105 18.12 5.08 2.38
CA TYR A 105 18.62 4.29 1.26
C TYR A 105 19.24 5.18 0.17
N PRO A 106 20.37 5.88 0.43
CA PRO A 106 20.91 6.89 -0.48
C PRO A 106 21.43 6.32 -1.80
N ASN A 107 21.98 5.10 -1.78
CA ASN A 107 22.59 4.43 -2.94
C ASN A 107 21.59 3.60 -3.76
N GLU A 108 20.34 3.49 -3.31
CA GLU A 108 19.35 2.55 -3.81
C GLU A 108 18.08 3.27 -4.27
N GLN A 109 18.25 4.52 -4.71
CA GLN A 109 17.13 5.36 -5.17
C GLN A 109 16.02 5.52 -4.12
N GLY A 110 16.39 5.47 -2.83
CA GLY A 110 15.46 5.59 -1.73
C GLY A 110 14.63 4.34 -1.43
N ARG A 111 15.06 3.17 -1.92
CA ARG A 111 14.36 1.90 -1.72
C ARG A 111 15.30 0.83 -1.17
N ASP A 112 14.75 -0.06 -0.37
CA ASP A 112 15.41 -1.27 0.07
C ASP A 112 15.39 -2.30 -1.06
N GLN A 113 16.54 -2.63 -1.63
CA GLN A 113 16.65 -3.57 -2.75
C GLN A 113 16.44 -5.03 -2.34
N PHE A 114 16.64 -5.35 -1.07
CA PHE A 114 16.37 -6.69 -0.58
C PHE A 114 14.86 -6.99 -0.53
N VAL A 115 14.08 -5.98 -0.16
CA VAL A 115 12.60 -6.08 -0.09
C VAL A 115 11.95 -5.70 -1.42
N THR A 116 12.54 -4.74 -2.16
CA THR A 116 12.02 -4.31 -3.46
C THR A 116 12.53 -5.24 -4.55
N HIS A 117 11.69 -6.18 -4.97
CA HIS A 117 12.04 -7.17 -6.00
C HIS A 117 10.83 -7.56 -6.84
N MET A 118 11.08 -8.24 -7.94
CA MET A 118 10.05 -8.83 -8.79
C MET A 118 10.34 -10.31 -8.96
N GLU A 119 9.31 -11.12 -8.78
CA GLU A 119 9.33 -12.57 -8.99
C GLU A 119 8.21 -12.97 -9.93
N MET A 120 8.44 -14.06 -10.67
CA MET A 120 7.43 -14.64 -11.55
C MET A 120 7.38 -16.15 -11.33
N GLY A 121 6.19 -16.73 -11.48
CA GLY A 121 6.02 -18.18 -11.46
C GLY A 121 4.92 -18.66 -10.51
N LEU A 122 4.99 -19.95 -10.20
CA LEU A 122 3.98 -20.65 -9.42
C LEU A 122 3.87 -20.14 -7.98
N ALA A 123 5.00 -19.80 -7.36
CA ALA A 123 5.01 -19.22 -6.00
C ALA A 123 4.22 -17.91 -5.93
N GLY A 124 4.33 -17.04 -6.94
CA GLY A 124 3.52 -15.84 -7.06
C GLY A 124 2.03 -16.12 -7.18
N ALA A 125 1.65 -17.16 -7.93
CA ALA A 125 0.26 -17.59 -8.07
C ALA A 125 -0.32 -18.07 -6.72
N TRP A 126 0.44 -18.85 -5.96
CA TRP A 126 0.06 -19.27 -4.61
C TRP A 126 -0.06 -18.11 -3.64
N MET A 127 0.88 -17.16 -3.68
CA MET A 127 0.83 -15.94 -2.86
C MET A 127 -0.45 -15.16 -3.14
N LYS A 128 -0.81 -14.96 -4.41
CA LYS A 128 -2.07 -14.30 -4.79
C LYS A 128 -3.29 -15.01 -4.19
N ARG A 129 -3.33 -16.34 -4.30
CA ARG A 129 -4.44 -17.14 -3.78
C ARG A 129 -4.54 -17.03 -2.25
N MET A 130 -3.41 -17.10 -1.57
CA MET A 130 -3.35 -16.90 -0.11
C MET A 130 -3.87 -15.52 0.30
N ILE A 131 -3.39 -14.46 -0.36
CA ILE A 131 -3.84 -13.09 -0.10
C ILE A 131 -5.35 -12.97 -0.33
N HIS A 132 -5.87 -13.54 -1.43
CA HIS A 132 -7.30 -13.51 -1.72
C HIS A 132 -8.12 -14.19 -0.62
N VAL A 133 -7.74 -15.40 -0.20
CA VAL A 133 -8.46 -16.16 0.83
C VAL A 133 -8.42 -15.44 2.18
N THR A 134 -7.25 -14.97 2.59
CA THR A 134 -7.07 -14.26 3.86
C THR A 134 -7.80 -12.92 3.87
N PHE A 135 -7.77 -12.19 2.76
CA PHE A 135 -8.50 -10.93 2.62
C PHE A 135 -10.03 -11.14 2.68
N MET A 136 -10.55 -12.15 1.99
CA MET A 136 -11.98 -12.50 2.08
C MET A 136 -12.38 -12.93 3.48
N HIS A 137 -11.53 -13.70 4.16
CA HIS A 137 -11.74 -14.09 5.56
C HIS A 137 -11.82 -12.86 6.49
N LYS A 138 -10.94 -11.89 6.29
CA LYS A 138 -10.88 -10.63 7.04
C LYS A 138 -12.11 -9.76 6.77
N LEU A 139 -12.51 -9.58 5.51
CA LEU A 139 -13.70 -8.80 5.14
C LEU A 139 -14.99 -9.37 5.72
N GLN A 140 -15.07 -10.69 5.85
CA GLN A 140 -16.24 -11.37 6.42
C GLN A 140 -16.25 -11.37 7.96
N GLY A 141 -15.23 -10.79 8.60
CA GLY A 141 -15.13 -10.74 10.06
C GLY A 141 -15.04 -12.12 10.71
N ARG A 142 -14.53 -13.14 9.99
CA ARG A 142 -14.45 -14.52 10.51
C ARG A 142 -13.52 -14.60 11.72
N VAL A 143 -13.68 -15.65 12.53
CA VAL A 143 -12.86 -15.87 13.73
C VAL A 143 -11.36 -15.73 13.40
N GLY A 144 -10.64 -14.96 14.22
CA GLY A 144 -9.21 -14.72 14.02
C GLY A 144 -8.86 -13.66 12.97
N TRP A 145 -9.82 -12.96 12.36
CA TRP A 145 -9.56 -11.95 11.32
C TRP A 145 -8.58 -10.84 11.76
N LYS A 146 -8.55 -10.52 13.06
CA LYS A 146 -7.68 -9.46 13.61
C LYS A 146 -6.19 -9.80 13.58
N ILE A 147 -5.83 -11.08 13.51
CA ILE A 147 -4.42 -11.52 13.44
C ILE A 147 -3.87 -11.55 12.02
N ILE A 148 -4.73 -11.42 11.01
CA ILE A 148 -4.30 -11.36 9.62
C ILE A 148 -3.71 -9.96 9.36
N PRO A 149 -2.42 -9.85 8.94
CA PRO A 149 -1.77 -8.57 8.65
C PRO A 149 -2.47 -7.84 7.50
N GLU A 150 -2.25 -6.54 7.44
CA GLU A 150 -2.71 -5.67 6.35
C GLU A 150 -1.69 -5.59 5.23
#